data_060d8489a3dd01300a88b213a8b4e1e0
#
_entry.id   060d8489a3dd01300a88b213a8b4e1e0
#
_cell.length_a   1.000
_cell.length_b   1.000
_cell.length_c   1.000
_cell.angle_alpha   90.00
_cell.angle_beta   90.00
_cell.angle_gamma   90.00
#
_symmetry.space_group_name_H-M   'P 1'
#
loop_
_entity.id
_entity.type
_entity.pdbx_description
1 polymer ?
#
loop_
_entity_poly.entity_id
_entity_poly.type
_entity_poly.pdbx_seq_one_letter_code
_entity_poly.pdbx_strand_id
1 'polypeptide(L)'
;MKSHSIPAIAFVTLSLGLFYVHTARAQHQGQPEQQEQPHQRGPSTPEERTRAVKIAHELENEPLAKDAKENRDWVIQWIVDIPDITVTVCDEYFGTLAKPIRGHVREIVNQMVISSAAYMIEHPDKVKDEQAIATAGLLGSLKTYQSILKQEPEARWPYIDKIVLMRDQGKLDDFVSDTRRKCAQEEEEPDPDTIRAAR
;
A
#
# COMPACT_ATOMS: atom_id res chain seq x y z
N MET A 1 19.81 68.43 -65.35
CA MET A 1 20.55 68.27 -66.61
C MET A 1 21.02 66.86 -66.75
N LYS A 2 20.60 66.24 -67.88
CA LYS A 2 21.15 65.04 -68.55
C LYS A 2 21.35 63.81 -67.71
N SER A 3 20.42 62.79 -67.73
CA SER A 3 20.29 61.80 -68.82
C SER A 3 21.59 61.02 -69.07
N HIS A 4 21.55 59.73 -68.81
CA HIS A 4 21.91 58.69 -69.78
C HIS A 4 21.44 57.31 -69.28
N SER A 5 20.52 56.75 -70.00
CA SER A 5 20.22 55.32 -70.03
C SER A 5 21.30 54.55 -70.78
N ILE A 6 21.52 53.28 -70.50
CA ILE A 6 21.92 52.18 -71.38
C ILE A 6 21.70 50.80 -70.70
N PRO A 7 21.58 49.69 -71.44
CA PRO A 7 20.46 48.76 -71.27
C PRO A 7 20.87 47.38 -70.79
N ALA A 8 19.82 46.56 -70.67
CA ALA A 8 19.77 45.14 -70.33
C ALA A 8 20.73 44.22 -71.12
N ILE A 9 21.26 43.24 -70.41
CA ILE A 9 21.64 41.95 -70.99
C ILE A 9 21.07 40.84 -70.07
N ALA A 10 20.14 40.08 -70.60
CA ALA A 10 19.57 38.91 -70.00
C ALA A 10 20.56 37.74 -70.10
N PHE A 11 20.91 37.14 -68.98
CA PHE A 11 21.49 35.79 -68.93
C PHE A 11 20.50 34.85 -68.29
N VAL A 12 19.91 34.02 -69.10
CA VAL A 12 19.14 32.85 -68.65
C VAL A 12 20.14 31.75 -68.28
N THR A 13 20.34 31.47 -67.05
CA THR A 13 20.99 30.27 -66.58
C THR A 13 19.97 29.30 -66.02
N LEU A 14 19.78 28.23 -66.77
CA LEU A 14 18.97 27.08 -66.38
C LEU A 14 19.70 26.30 -65.28
N SER A 15 19.30 26.47 -64.02
CA SER A 15 19.82 25.69 -62.89
C SER A 15 18.88 24.57 -62.58
N LEU A 16 19.29 23.32 -62.88
CA LEU A 16 18.63 22.10 -62.42
C LEU A 16 18.65 22.11 -60.87
N GLY A 17 17.54 22.41 -60.27
CA GLY A 17 17.36 22.26 -58.80
C GLY A 17 17.19 20.79 -58.44
N LEU A 18 18.22 20.20 -57.83
CA LEU A 18 18.06 18.96 -57.09
C LEU A 18 17.14 19.23 -55.87
N PHE A 19 15.97 18.64 -55.92
CA PHE A 19 15.10 18.57 -54.75
C PHE A 19 15.73 17.65 -53.70
N TYR A 20 16.44 18.21 -52.72
CA TYR A 20 16.79 17.52 -51.48
C TYR A 20 15.51 17.38 -50.65
N VAL A 21 14.92 16.18 -50.69
CA VAL A 21 13.87 15.82 -49.76
C VAL A 21 14.51 15.66 -48.38
N HIS A 22 14.44 16.69 -47.56
CA HIS A 22 14.75 16.57 -46.15
C HIS A 22 13.60 15.80 -45.49
N THR A 23 13.81 14.50 -45.30
CA THR A 23 12.98 13.73 -44.36
C THR A 23 13.28 14.27 -42.97
N ALA A 24 12.43 15.15 -42.46
CA ALA A 24 12.43 15.57 -41.08
C ALA A 24 12.12 14.34 -40.21
N ARG A 25 13.18 13.71 -39.72
CA ARG A 25 13.08 12.67 -38.70
C ARG A 25 12.67 13.40 -37.44
N ALA A 26 11.38 13.34 -37.10
CA ALA A 26 10.88 13.80 -35.82
C ALA A 26 11.61 13.00 -34.73
N GLN A 27 12.65 13.60 -34.15
CA GLN A 27 13.22 13.13 -32.90
C GLN A 27 12.15 13.34 -31.85
N HIS A 28 11.46 12.25 -31.54
CA HIS A 28 10.68 12.15 -30.31
C HIS A 28 11.71 12.28 -29.18
N GLN A 29 11.96 13.51 -28.75
CA GLN A 29 12.62 13.76 -27.48
C GLN A 29 11.64 13.23 -26.43
N GLY A 30 11.91 11.99 -25.96
CA GLY A 30 11.27 11.48 -24.79
C GLY A 30 11.50 12.52 -23.68
N GLN A 31 10.43 13.19 -23.28
CA GLN A 31 10.42 13.91 -22.00
C GLN A 31 10.88 12.87 -20.98
N PRO A 32 11.88 13.18 -20.13
CA PRO A 32 12.15 12.33 -19.00
C PRO A 32 10.84 12.22 -18.25
N GLU A 33 10.30 11.00 -18.14
CA GLU A 33 9.23 10.69 -17.19
C GLU A 33 9.72 11.25 -15.86
N GLN A 34 9.12 12.34 -15.44
CA GLN A 34 9.26 12.80 -14.08
C GLN A 34 8.74 11.65 -13.24
N GLN A 35 9.65 10.84 -12.72
CA GLN A 35 9.35 9.95 -11.61
C GLN A 35 8.76 10.87 -10.55
N GLU A 36 7.44 10.81 -10.39
CA GLU A 36 6.75 11.40 -9.27
C GLU A 36 7.44 10.85 -8.03
N GLN A 37 8.29 11.68 -7.43
CA GLN A 37 8.87 11.35 -6.14
C GLN A 37 7.68 11.15 -5.21
N PRO A 38 7.62 10.01 -4.48
CA PRO A 38 6.55 9.80 -3.51
C PRO A 38 6.47 11.05 -2.65
N HIS A 39 5.30 11.63 -2.53
CA HIS A 39 5.05 12.82 -1.73
C HIS A 39 5.49 12.49 -0.31
N GLN A 40 6.70 12.87 0.07
CA GLN A 40 7.21 12.67 1.43
C GLN A 40 6.45 13.64 2.32
N ARG A 41 5.35 13.13 2.85
CA ARG A 41 4.58 13.78 3.89
C ARG A 41 5.42 13.82 5.18
N GLY A 42 5.23 14.87 5.99
CA GLY A 42 5.82 14.95 7.33
C GLY A 42 5.23 13.93 8.31
N PRO A 43 5.79 13.82 9.52
CA PRO A 43 5.27 12.95 10.58
C PRO A 43 3.80 13.20 10.90
N SER A 44 3.14 12.22 11.49
CA SER A 44 1.75 12.31 11.91
C SER A 44 1.53 13.41 12.97
N THR A 45 0.39 14.11 12.88
CA THR A 45 0.02 15.12 13.89
C THR A 45 -0.73 14.47 15.08
N PRO A 46 -0.78 15.12 16.25
CA PRO A 46 -1.55 14.62 17.40
C PRO A 46 -3.04 14.43 17.09
N GLU A 47 -3.62 15.32 16.28
CA GLU A 47 -5.03 15.26 15.88
C GLU A 47 -5.31 14.05 14.99
N GLU A 48 -4.40 13.78 14.05
CA GLU A 48 -4.50 12.61 13.17
C GLU A 48 -4.36 11.31 13.96
N ARG A 49 -3.42 11.24 14.89
CA ARG A 49 -3.24 10.09 15.78
C ARG A 49 -4.51 9.84 16.61
N THR A 50 -5.07 10.90 17.18
CA THR A 50 -6.33 10.79 17.96
C THR A 50 -7.47 10.28 17.08
N ARG A 51 -7.59 10.79 15.85
CA ARG A 51 -8.57 10.32 14.88
C ARG A 51 -8.36 8.86 14.51
N ALA A 52 -7.11 8.45 14.23
CA ALA A 52 -6.79 7.08 13.85
C ALA A 52 -7.13 6.07 14.95
N VAL A 53 -6.78 6.36 16.19
CA VAL A 53 -7.13 5.53 17.37
C VAL A 53 -8.65 5.41 17.53
N LYS A 54 -9.37 6.53 17.44
CA LYS A 54 -10.83 6.54 17.53
C LYS A 54 -11.44 5.64 16.45
N ILE A 55 -11.03 5.81 15.20
CA ILE A 55 -11.52 4.99 14.08
C ILE A 55 -11.16 3.51 14.28
N ALA A 56 -9.96 3.18 14.75
CA ALA A 56 -9.56 1.81 15.02
C ALA A 56 -10.56 1.11 15.95
N HIS A 57 -10.89 1.74 17.07
CA HIS A 57 -11.85 1.17 18.04
C HIS A 57 -13.29 1.16 17.53
N GLU A 58 -13.68 2.13 16.72
CA GLU A 58 -15.00 2.13 16.06
C GLU A 58 -15.15 0.95 15.11
N LEU A 59 -14.12 0.72 14.25
CA LEU A 59 -14.10 -0.39 13.29
C LEU A 59 -14.04 -1.77 13.95
N GLU A 60 -13.45 -1.89 15.14
CA GLU A 60 -13.49 -3.12 15.93
C GLU A 60 -14.91 -3.47 16.41
N ASN A 61 -15.71 -2.47 16.75
CA ASN A 61 -17.04 -2.65 17.32
C ASN A 61 -18.13 -2.70 16.23
N GLU A 62 -18.01 -1.84 15.22
CA GLU A 62 -19.01 -1.63 14.17
C GLU A 62 -18.36 -1.67 12.77
N PRO A 63 -17.75 -2.80 12.37
CA PRO A 63 -16.98 -2.90 11.13
C PRO A 63 -17.79 -2.74 9.85
N LEU A 64 -19.12 -2.91 9.93
CA LEU A 64 -20.06 -2.82 8.81
C LEU A 64 -20.94 -1.55 8.88
N ALA A 65 -20.60 -0.58 9.75
CA ALA A 65 -21.27 0.71 9.78
C ALA A 65 -21.17 1.43 8.43
N LYS A 66 -22.11 2.33 8.17
CA LYS A 66 -22.24 3.03 6.88
C LYS A 66 -20.96 3.73 6.43
N ASP A 67 -20.21 4.28 7.37
CA ASP A 67 -18.97 5.02 7.16
C ASP A 67 -17.71 4.17 7.40
N ALA A 68 -17.87 2.91 7.81
CA ALA A 68 -16.74 2.03 8.15
C ALA A 68 -15.75 1.85 7.00
N LYS A 69 -16.26 1.75 5.75
CA LYS A 69 -15.38 1.63 4.58
C LYS A 69 -14.52 2.89 4.39
N GLU A 70 -15.11 4.07 4.45
CA GLU A 70 -14.42 5.34 4.28
C GLU A 70 -13.38 5.55 5.39
N ASN A 71 -13.77 5.28 6.62
CA ASN A 71 -12.90 5.36 7.78
C ASN A 71 -11.70 4.40 7.67
N ARG A 72 -11.93 3.16 7.25
CA ARG A 72 -10.87 2.16 7.03
C ARG A 72 -9.91 2.59 5.94
N ASP A 73 -10.44 3.02 4.80
CA ASP A 73 -9.64 3.46 3.67
C ASP A 73 -8.78 4.69 4.07
N TRP A 74 -9.35 5.62 4.85
CA TRP A 74 -8.61 6.77 5.38
C TRP A 74 -7.44 6.36 6.28
N VAL A 75 -7.66 5.46 7.27
CA VAL A 75 -6.58 5.04 8.20
C VAL A 75 -5.48 4.29 7.46
N ILE A 76 -5.83 3.37 6.57
CA ILE A 76 -4.84 2.60 5.80
C ILE A 76 -3.99 3.55 4.95
N GLN A 77 -4.62 4.48 4.20
CA GLN A 77 -3.87 5.44 3.40
C GLN A 77 -3.00 6.34 4.28
N TRP A 78 -3.54 6.80 5.41
CA TRP A 78 -2.78 7.61 6.36
C TRP A 78 -1.53 6.90 6.89
N ILE A 79 -1.63 5.60 7.26
CA ILE A 79 -0.47 4.81 7.70
C ILE A 79 0.58 4.69 6.59
N VAL A 80 0.16 4.53 5.33
CA VAL A 80 1.07 4.47 4.18
C VAL A 80 1.80 5.80 3.96
N ASP A 81 1.13 6.93 4.19
CA ASP A 81 1.65 8.26 3.88
C ASP A 81 2.61 8.80 4.95
N ILE A 82 2.50 8.34 6.21
CA ILE A 82 3.31 8.86 7.32
C ILE A 82 4.60 8.08 7.52
N PRO A 83 5.74 8.75 7.84
CA PRO A 83 7.02 8.06 8.01
C PRO A 83 7.27 7.53 9.43
N ASP A 84 6.45 7.87 10.41
CA ASP A 84 6.73 7.70 11.83
C ASP A 84 5.94 6.56 12.51
N ILE A 85 5.08 5.86 11.75
CA ILE A 85 4.41 4.63 12.18
C ILE A 85 4.57 3.60 11.07
N THR A 86 5.28 2.52 11.35
CA THR A 86 5.44 1.40 10.41
C THR A 86 4.84 0.14 11.04
N VAL A 87 3.92 -0.49 10.34
CA VAL A 87 3.29 -1.75 10.75
C VAL A 87 3.69 -2.84 9.77
N THR A 88 4.29 -3.90 10.29
CA THR A 88 4.59 -5.10 9.51
C THR A 88 3.54 -6.17 9.79
N VAL A 89 2.94 -6.71 8.75
CA VAL A 89 1.97 -7.81 8.83
C VAL A 89 2.38 -8.88 7.82
N CYS A 90 2.29 -10.12 8.23
CA CYS A 90 2.54 -11.24 7.35
C CYS A 90 1.29 -12.11 7.21
N ASP A 91 1.17 -12.79 6.07
CA ASP A 91 -0.03 -13.56 5.68
C ASP A 91 -0.29 -14.75 6.60
N GLU A 92 0.74 -15.29 7.25
CA GLU A 92 0.68 -16.43 8.13
C GLU A 92 -0.30 -16.26 9.31
N TYR A 93 -0.58 -15.01 9.74
CA TYR A 93 -1.59 -14.74 10.75
C TYR A 93 -3.00 -15.14 10.33
N PHE A 94 -3.27 -15.18 9.02
CA PHE A 94 -4.59 -15.47 8.45
C PHE A 94 -4.65 -16.79 7.70
N GLY A 95 -3.53 -17.55 7.73
CA GLY A 95 -3.37 -18.80 6.97
C GLY A 95 -3.33 -18.53 5.46
N THR A 96 -3.28 -19.59 4.67
CA THR A 96 -3.23 -19.44 3.22
C THR A 96 -4.52 -18.78 2.72
N LEU A 97 -4.44 -17.52 2.32
CA LEU A 97 -5.53 -16.75 1.70
C LEU A 97 -5.95 -17.30 0.32
N ALA A 98 -5.29 -18.37 -0.14
CA ALA A 98 -5.50 -19.01 -1.46
C ALA A 98 -6.88 -19.66 -1.68
N LYS A 99 -7.72 -19.76 -0.65
CA LYS A 99 -9.10 -20.25 -0.81
C LYS A 99 -10.04 -19.06 -0.97
N PRO A 100 -11.04 -19.12 -1.88
CA PRO A 100 -12.03 -18.05 -1.99
C PRO A 100 -12.78 -17.94 -0.65
N ILE A 101 -12.36 -16.99 0.16
CA ILE A 101 -12.97 -16.70 1.44
C ILE A 101 -14.19 -15.84 1.12
N ARG A 102 -15.36 -16.39 1.41
CA ARG A 102 -16.60 -15.60 1.36
C ARG A 102 -16.66 -14.74 2.58
N GLY A 103 -16.93 -13.46 2.40
CA GLY A 103 -17.16 -12.53 3.49
C GLY A 103 -16.10 -11.44 3.61
N HIS A 104 -15.92 -10.95 4.80
CA HIS A 104 -15.24 -9.71 5.17
C HIS A 104 -13.73 -9.89 5.44
N VAL A 105 -13.01 -10.61 4.57
CA VAL A 105 -11.56 -10.84 4.73
C VAL A 105 -10.79 -9.53 4.81
N ARG A 106 -11.11 -8.62 3.91
CA ARG A 106 -10.44 -7.31 3.85
C ARG A 106 -10.64 -6.50 5.13
N GLU A 107 -11.85 -6.53 5.67
CA GLU A 107 -12.19 -5.86 6.91
C GLU A 107 -11.37 -6.41 8.08
N ILE A 108 -11.24 -7.74 8.18
CA ILE A 108 -10.55 -8.44 9.25
C ILE A 108 -9.03 -8.26 9.12
N VAL A 109 -8.46 -8.41 7.92
CA VAL A 109 -7.02 -8.28 7.68
C VAL A 109 -6.55 -6.83 7.86
N ASN A 110 -7.26 -5.86 7.28
CA ASN A 110 -6.92 -4.45 7.44
C ASN A 110 -6.99 -4.01 8.91
N GLN A 111 -7.89 -4.61 9.69
CA GLN A 111 -7.99 -4.27 11.11
C GLN A 111 -6.72 -4.64 11.87
N MET A 112 -6.00 -5.68 11.49
CA MET A 112 -4.71 -5.98 12.12
C MET A 112 -3.74 -4.81 11.98
N VAL A 113 -3.60 -4.24 10.79
CA VAL A 113 -2.76 -3.05 10.54
C VAL A 113 -3.24 -1.87 11.37
N ILE A 114 -4.55 -1.60 11.33
CA ILE A 114 -5.17 -0.45 12.00
C ILE A 114 -5.02 -0.55 13.51
N SER A 115 -5.31 -1.70 14.12
CA SER A 115 -5.19 -1.90 15.57
C SER A 115 -3.73 -1.95 16.03
N SER A 116 -2.80 -2.44 15.21
CA SER A 116 -1.36 -2.35 15.49
C SER A 116 -0.89 -0.89 15.55
N ALA A 117 -1.29 -0.07 14.58
CA ALA A 117 -0.96 1.37 14.58
C ALA A 117 -1.59 2.10 15.77
N ALA A 118 -2.85 1.81 16.11
CA ALA A 118 -3.52 2.37 17.28
C ALA A 118 -2.77 2.03 18.57
N TYR A 119 -2.37 0.76 18.74
CA TYR A 119 -1.57 0.32 19.88
C TYR A 119 -0.25 1.08 20.03
N MET A 120 0.47 1.30 18.92
CA MET A 120 1.74 2.07 18.94
C MET A 120 1.53 3.51 19.36
N ILE A 121 0.40 4.11 18.99
CA ILE A 121 0.04 5.48 19.38
C ILE A 121 -0.31 5.55 20.86
N GLU A 122 -1.08 4.60 21.37
CA GLU A 122 -1.54 4.54 22.74
C GLU A 122 -0.44 4.12 23.72
N HIS A 123 0.59 3.37 23.23
CA HIS A 123 1.69 2.84 24.01
C HIS A 123 3.06 3.23 23.43
N PRO A 124 3.44 4.53 23.49
CA PRO A 124 4.67 5.02 22.86
C PRO A 124 5.95 4.41 23.46
N ASP A 125 5.88 3.86 24.67
CA ASP A 125 6.96 3.10 25.31
C ASP A 125 7.10 1.67 24.76
N LYS A 126 6.14 1.18 23.99
CA LYS A 126 6.06 -0.18 23.42
C LYS A 126 6.25 -0.24 21.91
N VAL A 127 6.62 0.85 21.25
CA VAL A 127 6.77 0.92 19.79
C VAL A 127 7.86 -0.01 19.22
N LYS A 128 8.72 -0.58 20.07
CA LYS A 128 9.73 -1.58 19.71
C LYS A 128 9.37 -3.00 20.14
N ASP A 129 8.27 -3.17 20.82
CA ASP A 129 7.77 -4.46 21.28
C ASP A 129 6.88 -5.08 20.19
N GLU A 130 7.53 -5.65 19.17
CA GLU A 130 6.85 -6.22 18.01
C GLU A 130 5.88 -7.34 18.38
N GLN A 131 6.15 -8.08 19.47
CA GLN A 131 5.23 -9.10 19.97
C GLN A 131 3.94 -8.47 20.47
N ALA A 132 4.05 -7.42 21.29
CA ALA A 132 2.88 -6.72 21.82
C ALA A 132 2.08 -6.03 20.71
N ILE A 133 2.76 -5.41 19.73
CA ILE A 133 2.13 -4.77 18.58
C ILE A 133 1.34 -5.79 17.75
N ALA A 134 1.96 -6.92 17.41
CA ALA A 134 1.31 -7.98 16.63
C ALA A 134 0.13 -8.61 17.39
N THR A 135 0.28 -8.83 18.71
CA THR A 135 -0.81 -9.34 19.57
C THR A 135 -1.99 -8.36 19.58
N ALA A 136 -1.74 -7.05 19.75
CA ALA A 136 -2.78 -6.03 19.74
C ALA A 136 -3.50 -5.96 18.37
N GLY A 137 -2.74 -5.99 17.28
CA GLY A 137 -3.30 -6.02 15.93
C GLY A 137 -4.22 -7.23 15.71
N LEU A 138 -3.73 -8.43 16.09
CA LEU A 138 -4.52 -9.64 15.96
C LEU A 138 -5.78 -9.63 16.84
N LEU A 139 -5.69 -9.12 18.08
CA LEU A 139 -6.87 -8.94 18.95
C LEU A 139 -7.92 -8.04 18.32
N GLY A 140 -7.51 -6.93 17.69
CA GLY A 140 -8.42 -6.07 16.95
C GLY A 140 -9.10 -6.79 15.79
N SER A 141 -8.34 -7.58 15.01
CA SER A 141 -8.90 -8.43 13.94
C SER A 141 -9.94 -9.43 14.46
N LEU A 142 -9.64 -10.10 15.58
CA LEU A 142 -10.56 -11.07 16.18
C LEU A 142 -11.84 -10.40 16.70
N LYS A 143 -11.72 -9.20 17.26
CA LYS A 143 -12.86 -8.42 17.73
C LYS A 143 -13.74 -7.98 16.57
N THR A 144 -13.13 -7.48 15.49
CA THR A 144 -13.82 -7.14 14.23
C THR A 144 -14.56 -8.35 13.66
N TYR A 145 -13.88 -9.49 13.56
CA TYR A 145 -14.50 -10.73 13.10
C TYR A 145 -15.73 -11.11 13.93
N GLN A 146 -15.62 -11.09 15.26
CA GLN A 146 -16.74 -11.39 16.15
C GLN A 146 -17.88 -10.38 16.01
N SER A 147 -17.58 -9.11 15.74
CA SER A 147 -18.59 -8.07 15.50
C SER A 147 -19.30 -8.26 14.16
N ILE A 148 -18.60 -8.73 13.13
CA ILE A 148 -19.20 -9.14 11.86
C ILE A 148 -20.16 -10.32 12.07
N LEU A 149 -19.71 -11.37 12.78
CA LEU A 149 -20.55 -12.56 13.01
C LEU A 149 -21.85 -12.30 13.78
N LYS A 150 -21.93 -11.22 14.55
CA LYS A 150 -23.19 -10.81 15.21
C LYS A 150 -24.25 -10.33 14.21
N GLN A 151 -23.80 -9.77 13.08
CA GLN A 151 -24.67 -9.22 12.03
C GLN A 151 -24.85 -10.23 10.89
N GLU A 152 -23.78 -10.95 10.53
CA GLU A 152 -23.71 -11.91 9.43
C GLU A 152 -23.11 -13.24 9.91
N PRO A 153 -23.90 -14.14 10.57
CA PRO A 153 -23.39 -15.40 11.11
C PRO A 153 -22.79 -16.35 10.05
N GLU A 154 -23.21 -16.20 8.80
CA GLU A 154 -22.73 -16.97 7.65
C GLU A 154 -21.31 -16.53 7.19
N ALA A 155 -20.80 -15.39 7.64
CA ALA A 155 -19.46 -14.91 7.35
C ALA A 155 -18.36 -15.66 8.12
N ARG A 156 -18.67 -16.87 8.61
CA ARG A 156 -17.73 -17.68 9.38
C ARG A 156 -16.47 -18.03 8.62
N TRP A 157 -15.35 -17.85 9.30
CA TRP A 157 -14.04 -18.21 8.83
C TRP A 157 -13.39 -19.23 9.79
N PRO A 158 -13.42 -20.55 9.46
CA PRO A 158 -13.01 -21.62 10.39
C PRO A 158 -11.56 -21.47 10.88
N TYR A 159 -10.69 -20.84 10.11
CA TYR A 159 -9.32 -20.58 10.55
C TYR A 159 -9.30 -19.54 11.68
N ILE A 160 -10.02 -18.45 11.54
CA ILE A 160 -10.12 -17.41 12.57
C ILE A 160 -10.86 -17.93 13.81
N ASP A 161 -11.86 -18.80 13.65
CA ASP A 161 -12.52 -19.47 14.80
C ASP A 161 -11.51 -20.22 15.68
N LYS A 162 -10.48 -20.85 15.08
CA LYS A 162 -9.42 -21.53 15.84
C LYS A 162 -8.57 -20.52 16.63
N ILE A 163 -8.26 -19.38 16.03
CA ILE A 163 -7.47 -18.35 16.70
C ILE A 163 -8.27 -17.71 17.84
N VAL A 164 -9.57 -17.50 17.67
CA VAL A 164 -10.47 -17.07 18.74
C VAL A 164 -10.41 -18.07 19.91
N LEU A 165 -10.48 -19.38 19.62
CA LEU A 165 -10.35 -20.41 20.64
C LEU A 165 -8.99 -20.39 21.35
N MET A 166 -7.89 -20.18 20.62
CA MET A 166 -6.55 -20.04 21.20
C MET A 166 -6.47 -18.83 22.14
N ARG A 167 -7.05 -17.69 21.74
CA ARG A 167 -7.16 -16.52 22.62
C ARG A 167 -7.90 -16.84 23.91
N ASP A 168 -9.04 -17.50 23.81
CA ASP A 168 -9.90 -17.83 24.96
C ASP A 168 -9.25 -18.86 25.90
N GLN A 169 -8.27 -19.62 25.39
CA GLN A 169 -7.43 -20.55 26.14
C GLN A 169 -6.14 -19.91 26.68
N GLY A 170 -5.91 -18.62 26.48
CA GLY A 170 -4.68 -17.94 26.87
C GLY A 170 -3.43 -18.32 26.06
N LYS A 171 -3.61 -18.85 24.83
CA LYS A 171 -2.52 -19.33 23.94
C LYS A 171 -2.23 -18.37 22.78
N LEU A 172 -2.80 -17.17 22.80
CA LEU A 172 -2.64 -16.23 21.70
C LEU A 172 -1.19 -15.74 21.57
N ASP A 173 -0.52 -15.48 22.69
CA ASP A 173 0.87 -15.01 22.68
C ASP A 173 1.83 -16.05 22.11
N ASP A 174 1.64 -17.33 22.42
CA ASP A 174 2.40 -18.43 21.82
C ASP A 174 2.16 -18.50 20.30
N PHE A 175 0.91 -18.41 19.87
CA PHE A 175 0.55 -18.38 18.45
C PHE A 175 1.19 -17.20 17.71
N VAL A 176 1.15 -15.99 18.30
CA VAL A 176 1.77 -14.79 17.72
C VAL A 176 3.29 -14.96 17.62
N SER A 177 3.94 -15.46 18.69
CA SER A 177 5.38 -15.70 18.71
C SER A 177 5.81 -16.70 17.62
N ASP A 178 5.09 -17.82 17.50
CA ASP A 178 5.38 -18.86 16.51
C ASP A 178 5.17 -18.34 15.08
N THR A 179 4.11 -17.57 14.86
CA THR A 179 3.81 -16.98 13.54
C THR A 179 4.88 -15.97 13.14
N ARG A 180 5.30 -15.08 14.05
CA ARG A 180 6.38 -14.12 13.77
C ARG A 180 7.69 -14.80 13.38
N ARG A 181 8.05 -15.92 14.03
CA ARG A 181 9.25 -16.67 13.63
C ARG A 181 9.16 -17.23 12.22
N LYS A 182 7.98 -17.71 11.80
CA LYS A 182 7.78 -18.18 10.43
C LYS A 182 7.92 -17.06 9.42
N CYS A 183 7.29 -15.91 9.69
CA CYS A 183 7.40 -14.73 8.83
C CYS A 183 8.85 -14.28 8.63
N ALA A 184 9.66 -14.25 9.71
CA ALA A 184 11.07 -13.89 9.62
C ALA A 184 11.89 -14.89 8.79
N GLN A 185 11.54 -16.18 8.83
CA GLN A 185 12.22 -17.21 8.02
C GLN A 185 11.91 -17.10 6.53
N GLU A 186 10.67 -16.71 6.17
CA GLU A 186 10.28 -16.49 4.78
C GLU A 186 10.97 -15.28 4.16
N GLU A 187 11.23 -14.22 4.94
CA GLU A 187 11.99 -13.06 4.48
C GLU A 187 13.48 -13.36 4.24
N GLU A 188 14.05 -14.37 4.94
CA GLU A 188 15.45 -14.79 4.76
C GLU A 188 15.67 -15.76 3.59
N GLU A 189 14.63 -16.44 3.10
CA GLU A 189 14.73 -17.31 1.93
C GLU A 189 14.76 -16.46 0.65
N PRO A 190 15.87 -16.48 -0.14
CA PRO A 190 15.93 -15.74 -1.38
C PRO A 190 14.93 -16.30 -2.38
N ASP A 191 14.18 -15.41 -3.02
CA ASP A 191 13.22 -15.74 -4.07
C ASP A 191 13.83 -16.75 -5.08
N PRO A 192 13.21 -17.94 -5.26
CA PRO A 192 13.71 -18.97 -6.15
C PRO A 192 13.93 -18.48 -7.60
N ASP A 193 13.23 -17.44 -8.04
CA ASP A 193 13.43 -16.83 -9.34
C ASP A 193 14.70 -15.96 -9.39
N THR A 194 15.13 -15.37 -8.27
CA THR A 194 16.41 -14.67 -8.13
C THR A 194 17.60 -15.64 -8.24
N ILE A 195 17.48 -16.86 -7.67
CA ILE A 195 18.50 -17.90 -7.77
C ILE A 195 18.60 -18.43 -9.20
N ARG A 196 17.50 -18.47 -9.95
CA ARG A 196 17.44 -18.96 -11.33
C ARG A 196 18.07 -17.96 -12.33
N ALA A 197 17.99 -16.67 -12.04
CA ALA A 197 18.60 -15.63 -12.87
C ALA A 197 20.11 -15.49 -12.70
N ALA A 198 20.70 -16.06 -11.64
CA ALA A 198 22.13 -16.01 -11.33
C ALA A 198 22.93 -17.24 -11.86
N ARG A 199 22.29 -18.14 -12.59
CA ARG A 199 22.92 -19.31 -13.26
C ARG A 199 22.91 -19.15 -14.76
#